data_ade77f759b8a9a903475e7b4fe79e92e
#
_entry.id   ade77f759b8a9a903475e7b4fe79e92e
#
_cell.length_a   1.000
_cell.length_b   1.000
_cell.length_c   1.000
_cell.angle_alpha   90.00
_cell.angle_beta   90.00
_cell.angle_gamma   90.00
#
_symmetry.space_group_name_H-M   'P 1'
#
loop_
_entity.id
_entity.type
_entity.pdbx_description
1 polymer ?
#
loop_
_entity_poly.entity_id
_entity_poly.type
_entity_poly.pdbx_seq_one_letter_code
_entity_poly.pdbx_strand_id
1 'polypeptide(L)'
;MNIAKLIKDLRESTGMSRKEFSEHTGIPVRTLEDWEAGRRTPPEYIPRLLAYQIKFEGILRKNKETNDTLVEKQDGRRNVSIIQDVDGNNIVIINDIRFKGKRSIDWKDVREYLKEYVGEFYTIAATGDVIYIGSDLPNEYSGSKYTHSIKGANAKAKANASQGIPELIEIAVGKHFRENNEEKHWRNAKYGWYRYDSRFALPVYNETGEIERYNVFHASLIVRHSEDKKLYLYDILDIKKETSNPIEP
;
A
#
# COMPACT_ATOMS: atom_id res chain seq x y z
N MET A 1 -6.19 24.41 19.43
CA MET A 1 -6.47 24.26 17.98
C MET A 1 -7.91 24.71 17.75
N ASN A 2 -8.17 25.63 16.81
CA ASN A 2 -9.54 26.15 16.61
C ASN A 2 -10.33 25.17 15.73
N ILE A 3 -11.25 24.42 16.35
CA ILE A 3 -12.05 23.39 15.69
C ILE A 3 -12.93 23.97 14.57
N ALA A 4 -13.44 25.17 14.74
CA ALA A 4 -14.25 25.87 13.72
C ALA A 4 -13.42 26.09 12.43
N LYS A 5 -12.19 26.58 12.59
CA LYS A 5 -11.26 26.75 11.46
C LYS A 5 -10.93 25.43 10.80
N LEU A 6 -10.69 24.36 11.58
CA LEU A 6 -10.36 23.03 11.06
C LEU A 6 -11.49 22.44 10.20
N ILE A 7 -12.76 22.56 10.64
CA ILE A 7 -13.93 22.09 9.84
C ILE A 7 -14.01 22.88 8.53
N LYS A 8 -13.83 24.20 8.58
CA LYS A 8 -13.83 25.04 7.41
C LYS A 8 -12.71 24.67 6.42
N ASP A 9 -11.49 24.52 6.92
CA ASP A 9 -10.32 24.14 6.12
C ASP A 9 -10.50 22.75 5.46
N LEU A 10 -11.09 21.79 6.18
CA LEU A 10 -11.42 20.46 5.63
C LEU A 10 -12.42 20.57 4.46
N ARG A 11 -13.50 21.33 4.60
CA ARG A 11 -14.44 21.52 3.49
C ARG A 11 -13.78 22.25 2.31
N GLU A 12 -13.04 23.31 2.56
CA GLU A 12 -12.38 24.10 1.52
C GLU A 12 -11.34 23.26 0.76
N SER A 13 -10.69 22.33 1.42
CA SER A 13 -9.74 21.38 0.77
C SER A 13 -10.41 20.46 -0.25
N THR A 14 -11.73 20.26 -0.17
CA THR A 14 -12.51 19.47 -1.13
C THR A 14 -13.01 20.29 -2.32
N GLY A 15 -12.90 21.62 -2.27
CA GLY A 15 -13.50 22.53 -3.25
C GLY A 15 -15.03 22.61 -3.20
N MET A 16 -15.68 21.95 -2.24
CA MET A 16 -17.14 21.87 -2.12
C MET A 16 -17.73 23.12 -1.44
N SER A 17 -18.89 23.58 -1.94
CA SER A 17 -19.76 24.48 -1.22
C SER A 17 -20.32 23.80 0.04
N ARG A 18 -20.87 24.57 1.02
CA ARG A 18 -21.50 23.97 2.20
C ARG A 18 -22.65 23.02 1.85
N LYS A 19 -23.40 23.34 0.80
CA LYS A 19 -24.52 22.48 0.35
C LYS A 19 -24.00 21.15 -0.16
N GLU A 20 -23.02 21.15 -1.06
CA GLU A 20 -22.41 19.95 -1.59
C GLU A 20 -21.73 19.12 -0.51
N PHE A 21 -21.03 19.78 0.42
CA PHE A 21 -20.39 19.11 1.55
C PHE A 21 -21.41 18.50 2.52
N SER A 22 -22.57 19.16 2.72
CA SER A 22 -23.70 18.62 3.49
C SER A 22 -24.29 17.37 2.85
N GLU A 23 -24.54 17.42 1.55
CA GLU A 23 -25.06 16.28 0.77
C GLU A 23 -24.08 15.09 0.79
N HIS A 24 -22.78 15.40 0.76
CA HIS A 24 -21.70 14.42 0.75
C HIS A 24 -21.48 13.75 2.11
N THR A 25 -21.50 14.53 3.19
CA THR A 25 -21.20 14.03 4.55
C THR A 25 -22.42 13.64 5.36
N GLY A 26 -23.63 13.96 4.88
CA GLY A 26 -24.88 13.79 5.62
C GLY A 26 -25.06 14.78 6.80
N ILE A 27 -24.15 15.75 6.97
CA ILE A 27 -24.24 16.75 8.03
C ILE A 27 -25.10 17.93 7.54
N PRO A 28 -26.20 18.31 8.24
CA PRO A 28 -27.06 19.42 7.79
C PRO A 28 -26.29 20.72 7.58
N VAL A 29 -26.62 21.46 6.51
CA VAL A 29 -25.97 22.75 6.14
C VAL A 29 -25.90 23.69 7.35
N ARG A 30 -27.02 23.83 8.08
CA ARG A 30 -27.11 24.72 9.28
C ARG A 30 -26.11 24.27 10.37
N THR A 31 -25.90 22.99 10.53
CA THR A 31 -24.92 22.44 11.50
C THR A 31 -23.50 22.81 11.08
N LEU A 32 -23.18 22.69 9.80
CA LEU A 32 -21.87 23.10 9.24
C LEU A 32 -21.66 24.62 9.43
N GLU A 33 -22.67 25.43 9.15
CA GLU A 33 -22.61 26.88 9.37
C GLU A 33 -22.35 27.23 10.83
N ASP A 34 -23.03 26.56 11.77
CA ASP A 34 -22.84 26.78 13.20
C ASP A 34 -21.44 26.39 13.66
N TRP A 35 -20.90 25.30 13.15
CA TRP A 35 -19.55 24.83 13.45
C TRP A 35 -18.48 25.75 12.87
N GLU A 36 -18.59 26.10 11.59
CA GLU A 36 -17.60 26.97 10.90
C GLU A 36 -17.61 28.41 11.48
N ALA A 37 -18.77 28.88 11.95
CA ALA A 37 -18.91 30.18 12.62
C ALA A 37 -18.53 30.14 14.12
N GLY A 38 -18.21 28.95 14.67
CA GLY A 38 -17.91 28.81 16.10
C GLY A 38 -19.10 28.98 17.04
N ARG A 39 -20.33 29.00 16.50
CA ARG A 39 -21.57 29.12 17.33
C ARG A 39 -21.84 27.82 18.11
N ARG A 40 -21.40 26.70 17.57
CA ARG A 40 -21.44 25.39 18.22
C ARG A 40 -20.13 24.68 18.00
N THR A 41 -19.70 23.88 18.97
CA THR A 41 -18.51 23.02 18.84
C THR A 41 -18.93 21.58 18.51
N PRO A 42 -18.47 21.01 17.42
CA PRO A 42 -18.72 19.59 17.16
C PRO A 42 -18.00 18.71 18.19
N PRO A 43 -18.44 17.46 18.39
CA PRO A 43 -17.67 16.47 19.15
C PRO A 43 -16.23 16.37 18.62
N GLU A 44 -15.26 16.14 19.49
CA GLU A 44 -13.82 16.16 19.15
C GLU A 44 -13.42 15.15 18.05
N TYR A 45 -14.17 14.05 17.92
CA TYR A 45 -13.91 13.03 16.91
C TYR A 45 -14.41 13.43 15.51
N ILE A 46 -15.36 14.37 15.37
CA ILE A 46 -15.95 14.74 14.06
C ILE A 46 -14.91 15.26 13.06
N PRO A 47 -14.03 16.22 13.40
CA PRO A 47 -13.02 16.68 12.45
C PRO A 47 -12.13 15.55 11.95
N ARG A 48 -11.82 14.60 12.83
CA ARG A 48 -11.01 13.43 12.49
C ARG A 48 -11.75 12.48 11.56
N LEU A 49 -13.03 12.20 11.81
CA LEU A 49 -13.84 11.38 10.91
C LEU A 49 -14.00 12.01 9.54
N LEU A 50 -14.26 13.32 9.46
CA LEU A 50 -14.36 14.05 8.19
C LEU A 50 -13.04 14.00 7.40
N ALA A 51 -11.91 14.17 8.07
CA ALA A 51 -10.61 14.06 7.43
C ALA A 51 -10.38 12.65 6.86
N TYR A 52 -10.76 11.60 7.57
CA TYR A 52 -10.70 10.23 7.08
C TYR A 52 -11.64 10.00 5.89
N GLN A 53 -12.88 10.45 5.98
CA GLN A 53 -13.87 10.31 4.92
C GLN A 53 -13.40 10.99 3.62
N ILE A 54 -12.95 12.25 3.70
CA ILE A 54 -12.43 13.02 2.57
C ILE A 54 -11.22 12.30 1.93
N LYS A 55 -10.29 11.83 2.75
CA LYS A 55 -9.11 11.09 2.29
C LYS A 55 -9.52 9.78 1.58
N PHE A 56 -10.41 9.01 2.20
CA PHE A 56 -10.90 7.74 1.66
C PHE A 56 -11.66 7.90 0.34
N GLU A 57 -12.58 8.86 0.26
CA GLU A 57 -13.37 9.12 -0.95
C GLU A 57 -12.53 9.75 -2.07
N GLY A 58 -11.52 10.54 -1.71
CA GLY A 58 -10.50 11.01 -2.66
C GLY A 58 -9.75 9.85 -3.31
N ILE A 59 -9.48 8.80 -2.56
CA ILE A 59 -8.90 7.55 -3.08
C ILE A 59 -9.91 6.81 -3.97
N LEU A 60 -11.16 6.68 -3.53
CA LEU A 60 -12.20 6.00 -4.32
C LEU A 60 -12.54 6.74 -5.62
N ARG A 61 -12.55 8.08 -5.63
CA ARG A 61 -12.75 8.86 -6.86
C ARG A 61 -11.59 8.67 -7.83
N LYS A 62 -10.36 8.64 -7.35
CA LYS A 62 -9.19 8.31 -8.18
C LYS A 62 -9.34 6.93 -8.81
N ASN A 63 -9.81 5.94 -8.06
CA ASN A 63 -10.00 4.56 -8.57
C ASN A 63 -11.20 4.41 -9.52
N LYS A 64 -12.22 5.29 -9.44
CA LYS A 64 -13.38 5.26 -10.34
C LYS A 64 -13.13 5.95 -11.68
N GLU A 65 -12.30 6.99 -11.69
CA GLU A 65 -11.89 7.70 -12.91
C GLU A 65 -10.87 6.89 -13.73
N THR A 66 -10.17 5.93 -13.14
CA THR A 66 -9.21 5.04 -13.83
C THR A 66 -9.87 3.91 -14.63
N ASN A 67 -11.19 3.67 -14.48
CA ASN A 67 -11.89 2.70 -15.33
C ASN A 67 -12.34 3.26 -16.70
N ASP A 68 -12.24 4.57 -16.95
CA ASP A 68 -12.73 5.19 -18.18
C ASP A 68 -11.66 5.94 -19.00
N THR A 69 -10.42 6.03 -18.50
CA THR A 69 -9.32 6.55 -19.33
C THR A 69 -7.99 6.14 -18.70
N LEU A 70 -7.23 5.34 -19.40
CA LEU A 70 -5.79 5.12 -19.16
C LEU A 70 -5.05 6.45 -19.35
N VAL A 71 -5.04 7.30 -18.34
CA VAL A 71 -4.14 8.46 -18.26
C VAL A 71 -3.60 8.54 -16.85
N GLU A 72 -2.32 8.23 -16.76
CA GLU A 72 -1.41 8.38 -15.67
C GLU A 72 -1.66 9.64 -14.82
N LYS A 73 -1.91 9.46 -13.49
CA LYS A 73 -1.45 10.44 -12.52
C LYS A 73 -0.39 9.76 -11.64
N GLN A 74 0.83 9.88 -12.09
CA GLN A 74 2.02 9.59 -11.31
C GLN A 74 1.99 10.45 -10.04
N ASP A 75 1.88 9.81 -8.88
CA ASP A 75 2.55 10.34 -7.70
C ASP A 75 4.04 10.33 -8.06
N GLY A 76 4.67 11.49 -8.21
CA GLY A 76 5.96 11.69 -8.86
C GLY A 76 7.15 10.96 -8.21
N ARG A 77 6.91 9.94 -7.39
CA ARG A 77 7.90 9.13 -6.68
C ARG A 77 7.91 7.65 -7.07
N ARG A 78 6.80 7.10 -7.58
CA ARG A 78 6.68 5.66 -7.87
C ARG A 78 6.07 5.43 -9.24
N ASN A 79 6.79 4.70 -10.08
CA ASN A 79 6.29 4.27 -11.39
C ASN A 79 5.77 2.83 -11.28
N VAL A 80 4.60 2.69 -10.65
CA VAL A 80 3.96 1.41 -10.34
C VAL A 80 2.52 1.43 -10.83
N SER A 81 2.09 0.34 -11.47
CA SER A 81 0.72 0.17 -11.98
C SER A 81 0.23 -1.25 -11.75
N ILE A 82 -1.09 -1.46 -11.79
CA ILE A 82 -1.71 -2.79 -11.76
C ILE A 82 -2.25 -3.08 -13.15
N ILE A 83 -1.93 -4.26 -13.67
CA ILE A 83 -2.50 -4.79 -14.92
C ILE A 83 -3.12 -6.16 -14.67
N GLN A 84 -3.89 -6.65 -15.62
CA GLN A 84 -4.37 -8.03 -15.63
C GLN A 84 -3.60 -8.86 -16.68
N ASP A 85 -3.26 -10.10 -16.31
CA ASP A 85 -2.73 -11.06 -17.27
C ASP A 85 -3.83 -11.66 -18.15
N VAL A 86 -3.44 -12.55 -19.04
CA VAL A 86 -4.37 -13.22 -19.98
C VAL A 86 -5.43 -14.08 -19.29
N ASP A 87 -5.18 -14.48 -18.06
CA ASP A 87 -6.09 -15.28 -17.24
C ASP A 87 -6.96 -14.40 -16.33
N GLY A 88 -6.84 -13.07 -16.43
CA GLY A 88 -7.56 -12.09 -15.62
C GLY A 88 -7.01 -11.89 -14.21
N ASN A 89 -5.83 -12.41 -13.89
CA ASN A 89 -5.19 -12.20 -12.59
C ASN A 89 -4.43 -10.88 -12.55
N ASN A 90 -4.52 -10.17 -11.44
CA ASN A 90 -3.81 -8.92 -11.25
C ASN A 90 -2.31 -9.14 -11.06
N ILE A 91 -1.51 -8.25 -11.64
CA ILE A 91 -0.04 -8.19 -11.50
C ILE A 91 0.36 -6.72 -11.27
N VAL A 92 1.23 -6.49 -10.30
CA VAL A 92 1.83 -5.17 -10.06
C VAL A 92 3.03 -4.99 -11.00
N ILE A 93 2.98 -4.02 -11.87
CA ILE A 93 4.12 -3.63 -12.72
C ILE A 93 4.92 -2.55 -12.01
N ILE A 94 6.19 -2.82 -11.76
CA ILE A 94 7.14 -1.85 -11.19
C ILE A 94 8.09 -1.45 -12.32
N ASN A 95 7.85 -0.30 -12.94
CA ASN A 95 8.53 0.12 -14.16
C ASN A 95 9.98 0.56 -13.93
N ASP A 96 10.36 0.89 -12.70
CA ASP A 96 11.72 1.34 -12.39
C ASP A 96 12.50 0.32 -11.55
N ILE A 97 13.73 0.09 -11.93
CA ILE A 97 14.70 -0.63 -11.10
C ILE A 97 15.45 0.40 -10.24
N ARG A 98 14.90 0.74 -9.08
CA ARG A 98 15.50 1.69 -8.13
C ARG A 98 16.72 1.09 -7.44
N PHE A 99 16.58 -0.12 -6.91
CA PHE A 99 17.64 -0.80 -6.17
C PHE A 99 18.49 -1.63 -7.12
N LYS A 100 19.61 -1.04 -7.55
CA LYS A 100 20.54 -1.61 -8.53
C LYS A 100 21.79 -2.10 -7.82
N GLY A 101 21.99 -3.42 -7.79
CA GLY A 101 23.22 -4.03 -7.29
C GLY A 101 23.76 -5.03 -8.32
N LYS A 102 25.02 -4.88 -8.73
CA LYS A 102 25.65 -5.88 -9.63
C LYS A 102 25.95 -7.19 -8.91
N ARG A 103 26.38 -7.13 -7.63
CA ARG A 103 26.75 -8.30 -6.81
C ARG A 103 25.90 -8.47 -5.57
N SER A 104 25.47 -7.36 -4.95
CA SER A 104 24.64 -7.34 -3.75
C SER A 104 23.74 -6.11 -3.75
N ILE A 105 22.57 -6.21 -3.13
CA ILE A 105 21.66 -5.10 -2.86
C ILE A 105 22.13 -4.37 -1.61
N ASP A 106 22.10 -3.05 -1.62
CA ASP A 106 22.21 -2.25 -0.40
C ASP A 106 20.86 -2.24 0.34
N TRP A 107 20.77 -3.09 1.35
CA TRP A 107 19.56 -3.21 2.16
C TRP A 107 19.34 -2.02 3.10
N LYS A 108 20.33 -1.16 3.31
CA LYS A 108 20.14 0.09 4.05
C LYS A 108 19.28 1.05 3.24
N ASP A 109 19.54 1.19 1.94
CA ASP A 109 18.75 2.03 1.06
C ASP A 109 17.29 1.55 0.98
N VAL A 110 17.07 0.24 0.91
CA VAL A 110 15.73 -0.34 0.95
C VAL A 110 15.03 -0.04 2.28
N ARG A 111 15.75 -0.14 3.39
CA ARG A 111 15.23 0.18 4.73
C ARG A 111 14.81 1.63 4.84
N GLU A 112 15.65 2.56 4.40
CA GLU A 112 15.33 4.00 4.44
C GLU A 112 14.09 4.30 3.58
N TYR A 113 14.01 3.71 2.39
CA TYR A 113 12.85 3.86 1.51
C TYR A 113 11.56 3.37 2.17
N LEU A 114 11.59 2.22 2.84
CA LEU A 114 10.42 1.64 3.51
C LEU A 114 9.90 2.48 4.68
N LYS A 115 10.72 3.36 5.26
CA LYS A 115 10.27 4.28 6.31
C LYS A 115 9.21 5.26 5.82
N GLU A 116 9.16 5.56 4.52
CA GLU A 116 8.16 6.44 3.92
C GLU A 116 6.74 5.88 4.04
N TYR A 117 6.59 4.55 4.15
CA TYR A 117 5.29 3.90 4.33
C TYR A 117 4.83 3.76 5.79
N VAL A 118 5.72 3.97 6.76
CA VAL A 118 5.40 3.74 8.18
C VAL A 118 4.26 4.65 8.64
N GLY A 119 3.22 4.02 9.21
CA GLY A 119 2.00 4.71 9.64
C GLY A 119 0.87 4.68 8.62
N GLU A 120 1.14 4.30 7.37
CA GLU A 120 0.12 4.10 6.34
C GLU A 120 -0.62 2.76 6.53
N PHE A 121 -1.74 2.61 5.84
CA PHE A 121 -2.48 1.35 5.76
C PHE A 121 -3.12 1.20 4.38
N TYR A 122 -3.31 -0.06 3.96
CA TYR A 122 -3.87 -0.41 2.66
C TYR A 122 -4.86 -1.55 2.80
N THR A 123 -5.80 -1.66 1.88
CA THR A 123 -6.86 -2.68 1.95
C THR A 123 -6.67 -3.72 0.87
N ILE A 124 -6.74 -5.00 1.25
CA ILE A 124 -6.77 -6.11 0.30
C ILE A 124 -8.15 -6.15 -0.35
N ALA A 125 -8.22 -5.93 -1.66
CA ALA A 125 -9.49 -5.85 -2.39
C ALA A 125 -10.32 -7.14 -2.30
N ALA A 126 -9.67 -8.30 -2.31
CA ALA A 126 -10.33 -9.60 -2.30
C ALA A 126 -10.99 -9.97 -0.95
N THR A 127 -10.46 -9.47 0.17
CA THR A 127 -10.91 -9.88 1.52
C THR A 127 -11.45 -8.73 2.35
N GLY A 128 -11.16 -7.48 1.99
CA GLY A 128 -11.45 -6.30 2.79
C GLY A 128 -10.54 -6.14 4.03
N ASP A 129 -9.52 -6.97 4.17
CA ASP A 129 -8.57 -6.85 5.27
C ASP A 129 -7.76 -5.56 5.17
N VAL A 130 -7.67 -4.82 6.27
CA VAL A 130 -6.86 -3.59 6.36
C VAL A 130 -5.48 -3.93 6.91
N ILE A 131 -4.45 -3.72 6.13
CA ILE A 131 -3.06 -4.02 6.45
C ILE A 131 -2.32 -2.73 6.80
N TYR A 132 -1.83 -2.63 8.01
CA TYR A 132 -1.06 -1.50 8.52
C TYR A 132 0.44 -1.68 8.26
N ILE A 133 1.14 -0.57 8.05
CA ILE A 133 2.59 -0.54 7.95
C ILE A 133 3.19 -0.07 9.28
N GLY A 134 3.71 -1.01 10.04
CA GLY A 134 4.33 -0.76 11.34
C GLY A 134 5.77 -0.24 11.21
N SER A 135 6.27 0.38 12.29
CA SER A 135 7.65 0.88 12.36
C SER A 135 8.72 -0.23 12.34
N ASP A 136 8.32 -1.48 12.52
CA ASP A 136 9.17 -2.67 12.45
C ASP A 136 9.40 -3.17 11.01
N LEU A 137 8.47 -2.90 10.08
CA LEU A 137 8.58 -3.37 8.69
C LEU A 137 9.94 -3.06 8.04
N PRO A 138 10.49 -1.83 8.09
CA PRO A 138 11.76 -1.54 7.44
C PRO A 138 12.91 -2.44 7.89
N ASN A 139 12.95 -2.77 9.18
CA ASN A 139 13.99 -3.63 9.76
C ASN A 139 13.76 -5.11 9.42
N GLU A 140 12.54 -5.60 9.56
CA GLU A 140 12.18 -6.99 9.29
C GLU A 140 12.35 -7.33 7.81
N TYR A 141 11.83 -6.48 6.92
CA TYR A 141 11.95 -6.64 5.49
C TYR A 141 13.40 -6.71 4.99
N SER A 142 14.25 -5.77 5.48
CA SER A 142 15.64 -5.65 5.03
C SER A 142 16.62 -6.54 5.77
N GLY A 143 16.29 -6.99 6.98
CA GLY A 143 17.20 -7.72 7.88
C GLY A 143 16.77 -9.14 8.22
N SER A 144 15.67 -9.67 7.63
CA SER A 144 15.22 -11.02 7.91
C SER A 144 16.21 -12.10 7.46
N LYS A 145 16.15 -13.27 8.08
CA LYS A 145 16.94 -14.44 7.64
C LYS A 145 16.70 -14.77 6.17
N TYR A 146 15.46 -14.63 5.71
CA TYR A 146 15.11 -14.82 4.32
C TYR A 146 15.84 -13.83 3.42
N THR A 147 15.81 -12.54 3.76
CA THR A 147 16.49 -11.48 3.01
C THR A 147 17.98 -11.74 2.88
N HIS A 148 18.63 -12.20 3.95
CA HIS A 148 20.06 -12.57 3.90
C HIS A 148 20.36 -13.87 3.13
N SER A 149 19.38 -14.76 2.98
CA SER A 149 19.54 -16.02 2.27
C SER A 149 19.38 -15.90 0.75
N ILE A 150 18.56 -14.96 0.28
CA ILE A 150 18.31 -14.78 -1.17
C ILE A 150 19.45 -14.03 -1.85
N LYS A 151 19.71 -14.37 -3.12
CA LYS A 151 20.79 -13.78 -3.93
C LYS A 151 20.32 -13.49 -5.36
N GLY A 152 21.11 -12.73 -6.09
CA GLY A 152 20.93 -12.49 -7.52
C GLY A 152 19.56 -11.87 -7.85
N ALA A 153 18.86 -12.48 -8.80
CA ALA A 153 17.59 -11.98 -9.32
C ALA A 153 16.52 -11.88 -8.23
N ASN A 154 16.43 -12.83 -7.31
CA ASN A 154 15.43 -12.82 -6.25
C ASN A 154 15.71 -11.74 -5.21
N ALA A 155 16.97 -11.48 -4.85
CA ALA A 155 17.33 -10.37 -3.98
C ALA A 155 16.99 -9.02 -4.62
N LYS A 156 17.31 -8.85 -5.92
CA LYS A 156 16.93 -7.66 -6.69
C LYS A 156 15.42 -7.51 -6.79
N ALA A 157 14.70 -8.60 -7.00
CA ALA A 157 13.25 -8.61 -7.06
C ALA A 157 12.64 -8.18 -5.73
N LYS A 158 13.07 -8.75 -4.60
CA LYS A 158 12.60 -8.35 -3.27
C LYS A 158 12.87 -6.87 -3.01
N ALA A 159 14.09 -6.39 -3.27
CA ALA A 159 14.42 -4.99 -3.05
C ALA A 159 13.50 -4.04 -3.82
N ASN A 160 13.23 -4.35 -5.11
CA ASN A 160 12.38 -3.49 -5.94
C ASN A 160 10.88 -3.68 -5.67
N ALA A 161 10.44 -4.83 -5.15
CA ALA A 161 9.06 -5.04 -4.70
C ALA A 161 8.64 -4.05 -3.59
N SER A 162 9.60 -3.52 -2.82
CA SER A 162 9.33 -2.48 -1.82
C SER A 162 8.67 -1.22 -2.40
N GLN A 163 8.86 -0.94 -3.68
CA GLN A 163 8.25 0.20 -4.35
C GLN A 163 6.74 0.03 -4.58
N GLY A 164 6.27 -1.21 -4.70
CA GLY A 164 4.87 -1.57 -4.99
C GLY A 164 4.11 -2.12 -3.78
N ILE A 165 4.54 -1.88 -2.54
CA ILE A 165 3.86 -2.40 -1.33
C ILE A 165 2.36 -2.08 -1.31
N PRO A 166 1.90 -0.87 -1.58
CA PRO A 166 0.47 -0.56 -1.63
C PRO A 166 -0.30 -1.44 -2.60
N GLU A 167 0.19 -1.53 -3.83
CA GLU A 167 -0.44 -2.27 -4.92
C GLU A 167 -0.35 -3.79 -4.70
N LEU A 168 0.77 -4.27 -4.13
CA LEU A 168 0.93 -5.69 -3.75
C LEU A 168 -0.06 -6.12 -2.67
N ILE A 169 -0.36 -5.23 -1.72
CA ILE A 169 -1.40 -5.46 -0.71
C ILE A 169 -2.78 -5.43 -1.35
N GLU A 170 -3.06 -4.45 -2.21
CA GLU A 170 -4.35 -4.28 -2.85
C GLU A 170 -4.77 -5.52 -3.64
N ILE A 171 -3.87 -6.09 -4.45
CA ILE A 171 -4.16 -7.26 -5.30
C ILE A 171 -4.01 -8.61 -4.60
N ALA A 172 -3.59 -8.62 -3.33
CA ALA A 172 -3.27 -9.86 -2.61
C ALA A 172 -4.50 -10.79 -2.49
N VAL A 173 -4.27 -12.08 -2.62
CA VAL A 173 -5.28 -13.14 -2.59
C VAL A 173 -4.81 -14.32 -1.72
N GLY A 174 -5.62 -15.37 -1.59
CA GLY A 174 -5.18 -16.63 -0.99
C GLY A 174 -4.87 -16.52 0.51
N LYS A 175 -5.79 -15.92 1.31
CA LYS A 175 -5.62 -15.76 2.75
C LYS A 175 -5.45 -17.10 3.47
N HIS A 176 -4.29 -17.31 4.06
CA HIS A 176 -3.97 -18.47 4.89
C HIS A 176 -3.61 -18.06 6.31
N PHE A 177 -4.27 -18.68 7.30
CA PHE A 177 -3.95 -18.48 8.72
C PHE A 177 -2.91 -19.50 9.19
N ARG A 178 -2.00 -19.04 10.08
CA ARG A 178 -1.06 -19.88 10.82
C ARG A 178 -0.96 -19.41 12.27
N GLU A 179 -1.05 -20.35 13.19
CA GLU A 179 -0.82 -20.06 14.61
C GLU A 179 0.61 -19.58 14.86
N ASN A 180 0.76 -18.74 15.89
CA ASN A 180 2.09 -18.32 16.35
C ASN A 180 2.65 -19.37 17.34
N ASN A 181 3.65 -20.11 16.90
CA ASN A 181 4.32 -21.13 17.71
C ASN A 181 5.68 -20.65 18.25
N GLU A 182 6.06 -19.39 18.01
CA GLU A 182 7.35 -18.86 18.46
C GLU A 182 7.18 -17.86 19.60
N GLU A 183 7.74 -18.17 20.78
CA GLU A 183 7.68 -17.33 21.98
C GLU A 183 8.18 -15.90 21.75
N LYS A 184 9.21 -15.71 20.91
CA LYS A 184 9.77 -14.38 20.63
C LYS A 184 8.77 -13.42 19.94
N HIS A 185 7.71 -13.95 19.30
CA HIS A 185 6.70 -13.17 18.60
C HIS A 185 5.35 -13.10 19.33
N TRP A 186 5.25 -13.65 20.57
CA TRP A 186 3.98 -13.78 21.28
C TRP A 186 3.26 -12.44 21.52
N ARG A 187 3.99 -11.33 21.70
CA ARG A 187 3.39 -9.99 21.84
C ARG A 187 2.98 -9.39 20.49
N ASN A 188 3.84 -9.54 19.49
CA ASN A 188 3.68 -8.89 18.21
C ASN A 188 2.71 -9.63 17.27
N ALA A 189 2.57 -10.95 17.43
CA ALA A 189 1.66 -11.80 16.66
C ALA A 189 0.77 -12.62 17.60
N LYS A 190 0.12 -11.96 18.58
CA LYS A 190 -0.69 -12.58 19.62
C LYS A 190 -1.80 -13.46 19.07
N TYR A 191 -2.41 -13.05 17.95
CA TYR A 191 -3.49 -13.77 17.30
C TYR A 191 -3.04 -14.55 16.07
N GLY A 192 -1.72 -14.76 15.91
CA GLY A 192 -1.14 -15.55 14.83
C GLY A 192 -0.72 -14.74 13.62
N TRP A 193 -0.60 -15.42 12.51
CA TRP A 193 -0.07 -14.93 11.25
C TRP A 193 -1.03 -15.19 10.11
N TYR A 194 -1.06 -14.29 9.14
CA TYR A 194 -1.70 -14.51 7.86
C TYR A 194 -0.66 -14.46 6.76
N ARG A 195 -0.90 -15.24 5.73
CA ARG A 195 -0.15 -15.24 4.49
C ARG A 195 -1.11 -14.95 3.35
N TYR A 196 -0.70 -14.08 2.46
CA TYR A 196 -1.40 -13.77 1.22
C TYR A 196 -0.44 -13.91 0.06
N ASP A 197 -0.95 -14.32 -1.09
CA ASP A 197 -0.17 -14.42 -2.32
C ASP A 197 -0.36 -13.15 -3.15
N SER A 198 0.71 -12.68 -3.78
CA SER A 198 0.70 -11.54 -4.66
C SER A 198 1.68 -11.75 -5.81
N ARG A 199 1.56 -10.96 -6.89
CA ARG A 199 2.39 -11.07 -8.08
C ARG A 199 2.86 -9.70 -8.53
N PHE A 200 4.11 -9.61 -8.98
CA PHE A 200 4.66 -8.39 -9.53
C PHE A 200 5.61 -8.68 -10.69
N ALA A 201 5.86 -7.66 -11.50
CA ALA A 201 6.76 -7.76 -12.62
C ALA A 201 7.79 -6.63 -12.60
N LEU A 202 8.99 -6.94 -13.06
CA LEU A 202 10.11 -6.02 -13.19
C LEU A 202 10.61 -5.98 -14.62
N PRO A 203 10.97 -4.80 -15.15
CA PRO A 203 11.47 -4.66 -16.50
C PRO A 203 12.85 -5.30 -16.68
N VAL A 204 13.05 -5.86 -17.86
CA VAL A 204 14.33 -6.27 -18.38
C VAL A 204 14.64 -5.33 -19.54
N TYR A 205 15.79 -4.69 -19.49
CA TYR A 205 16.23 -3.74 -20.49
C TYR A 205 17.18 -4.43 -21.48
N ASN A 206 17.05 -4.07 -22.76
CA ASN A 206 17.99 -4.43 -23.80
C ASN A 206 19.28 -3.58 -23.72
N GLU A 207 20.20 -3.77 -24.64
CA GLU A 207 21.48 -3.04 -24.71
C GLU A 207 21.28 -1.54 -25.01
N THR A 208 20.16 -1.15 -25.62
CA THR A 208 19.82 0.24 -25.93
C THR A 208 19.14 0.96 -24.75
N GLY A 209 18.78 0.22 -23.69
CA GLY A 209 18.11 0.77 -22.49
C GLY A 209 16.59 0.81 -22.61
N GLU A 210 16.01 0.20 -23.64
CA GLU A 210 14.57 0.02 -23.80
C GLU A 210 14.08 -1.23 -23.08
N ILE A 211 12.82 -1.25 -22.66
CA ILE A 211 12.23 -2.42 -22.01
C ILE A 211 12.03 -3.52 -23.06
N GLU A 212 12.74 -4.63 -22.91
CA GLU A 212 12.60 -5.81 -23.77
C GLU A 212 11.40 -6.67 -23.35
N ARG A 213 11.21 -6.85 -22.05
CA ARG A 213 10.12 -7.66 -21.44
C ARG A 213 10.03 -7.40 -19.96
N TYR A 214 9.01 -7.95 -19.33
CA TYR A 214 8.88 -7.99 -17.87
C TYR A 214 9.06 -9.42 -17.34
N ASN A 215 9.90 -9.58 -16.32
CA ASN A 215 9.97 -10.83 -15.57
C ASN A 215 8.93 -10.78 -14.45
N VAL A 216 8.03 -11.77 -14.43
CA VAL A 216 7.00 -11.92 -13.40
C VAL A 216 7.54 -12.71 -12.22
N PHE A 217 7.16 -12.29 -11.03
CA PHE A 217 7.52 -12.92 -9.76
C PHE A 217 6.27 -13.16 -8.92
N HIS A 218 6.21 -14.34 -8.34
CA HIS A 218 5.30 -14.63 -7.23
C HIS A 218 5.93 -14.21 -5.92
N ALA A 219 5.12 -13.73 -4.98
CA ALA A 219 5.54 -13.33 -3.65
C ALA A 219 4.46 -13.65 -2.61
N SER A 220 4.86 -13.85 -1.36
CA SER A 220 3.96 -14.04 -0.24
C SER A 220 4.10 -12.93 0.76
N LEU A 221 3.01 -12.21 1.01
CA LEU A 221 2.92 -11.20 2.05
C LEU A 221 2.72 -11.89 3.40
N ILE A 222 3.61 -11.66 4.34
CA ILE A 222 3.50 -12.16 5.72
C ILE A 222 2.95 -11.06 6.59
N VAL A 223 1.81 -11.33 7.21
CA VAL A 223 1.04 -10.36 8.00
C VAL A 223 0.86 -10.90 9.40
N ARG A 224 1.27 -10.13 10.41
CA ARG A 224 1.05 -10.46 11.82
C ARG A 224 -0.29 -9.91 12.30
N HIS A 225 -1.00 -10.67 13.11
CA HIS A 225 -2.19 -10.25 13.82
C HIS A 225 -1.81 -9.90 15.26
N SER A 226 -1.69 -8.61 15.51
CA SER A 226 -1.14 -8.07 16.75
C SER A 226 -2.14 -8.00 17.90
N GLU A 227 -1.65 -7.71 19.11
CA GLU A 227 -2.45 -7.59 20.33
C GLU A 227 -3.54 -6.50 20.23
N ASP A 228 -3.31 -5.43 19.46
CA ASP A 228 -4.28 -4.37 19.18
C ASP A 228 -5.36 -4.76 18.16
N LYS A 229 -5.41 -6.06 17.78
CA LYS A 229 -6.32 -6.65 16.78
C LYS A 229 -6.16 -6.10 15.37
N LYS A 230 -5.02 -5.47 15.07
CA LYS A 230 -4.69 -4.99 13.73
C LYS A 230 -3.78 -5.98 13.01
N LEU A 231 -3.88 -5.95 11.68
CA LEU A 231 -3.04 -6.71 10.78
C LEU A 231 -1.88 -5.83 10.30
N TYR A 232 -0.64 -6.26 10.52
CA TYR A 232 0.54 -5.53 10.10
C TYR A 232 1.36 -6.32 9.10
N LEU A 233 1.73 -5.69 7.98
CA LEU A 233 2.72 -6.28 7.09
C LEU A 233 4.04 -6.46 7.84
N TYR A 234 4.58 -7.67 7.81
CA TYR A 234 5.82 -8.02 8.50
C TYR A 234 6.99 -8.20 7.53
N ASP A 235 6.76 -8.95 6.45
CA ASP A 235 7.78 -9.19 5.42
C ASP A 235 7.10 -9.64 4.11
N ILE A 236 7.88 -9.69 3.03
CA ILE A 236 7.51 -10.32 1.76
C ILE A 236 8.51 -11.44 1.51
N LEU A 237 8.00 -12.67 1.47
CA LEU A 237 8.80 -13.90 1.37
C LEU A 237 8.52 -14.65 0.08
N ASP A 238 9.23 -15.76 -0.10
CA ASP A 238 9.03 -16.77 -1.17
C ASP A 238 9.00 -16.16 -2.58
N ILE A 239 9.82 -15.14 -2.78
CA ILE A 239 9.94 -14.50 -4.08
C ILE A 239 10.56 -15.48 -5.07
N LYS A 240 9.78 -15.84 -6.09
CA LYS A 240 10.18 -16.78 -7.14
C LYS A 240 9.80 -16.22 -8.51
N LYS A 241 10.77 -16.22 -9.42
CA LYS A 241 10.48 -15.89 -10.81
C LYS A 241 9.56 -16.96 -11.40
N GLU A 242 8.49 -16.54 -12.04
CA GLU A 242 7.62 -17.42 -12.79
C GLU A 242 8.32 -17.90 -14.07
N THR A 243 8.13 -19.17 -14.40
CA THR A 243 8.72 -19.79 -15.61
C THR A 243 7.82 -19.63 -16.83
N SER A 244 6.56 -19.26 -16.62
CA SER A 244 5.57 -18.99 -17.66
C SER A 244 5.75 -17.59 -18.25
N ASN A 245 5.36 -17.44 -19.48
CA ASN A 245 5.55 -16.33 -20.40
C ASN A 245 5.84 -14.95 -19.79
N PRO A 246 6.96 -14.30 -20.20
CA PRO A 246 7.18 -12.91 -19.84
C PRO A 246 6.06 -12.04 -20.42
N ILE A 247 5.73 -10.95 -19.73
CA ILE A 247 4.80 -9.93 -20.26
C ILE A 247 5.58 -9.09 -21.26
N GLU A 248 5.05 -8.95 -22.47
CA GLU A 248 5.59 -8.03 -23.47
C GLU A 248 5.30 -6.57 -23.06
N PRO A 249 6.15 -5.62 -23.45
CA PRO A 249 5.99 -4.19 -23.10
C PRO A 249 4.71 -3.58 -23.63
#